data_34b28a93306ec214d7df920ea5aa98d6
#
_entry.id   34b28a93306ec214d7df920ea5aa98d6
#
_cell.length_a   1.000
_cell.length_b   1.000
_cell.length_c   1.000
_cell.angle_alpha   90.00
_cell.angle_beta   90.00
_cell.angle_gamma   90.00
#
_symmetry.space_group_name_H-M   'P 1'
#
loop_
_entity.id
_entity.type
_entity.pdbx_description
1 polymer ?
#
loop_
_entity_poly.entity_id
_entity_poly.type
_entity_poly.pdbx_seq_one_letter_code
_entity_poly.pdbx_strand_id
1 'polypeptide(L)' 'TYESACVLRAVTSVDGMTAEVFTFETGFLARVATRIVNEVKGINRVTYDVTSKPPGTIEWE' A
#
# COMPACT_ATOMS: atom_id res chain seq x y z
N THR A 1 16.08 -6.01 -11.80
CA THR A 1 16.37 -4.60 -11.92
C THR A 1 16.57 -3.97 -10.55
N TYR A 2 17.08 -2.75 -10.53
CA TYR A 2 17.50 -2.10 -9.29
C TYR A 2 16.73 -0.82 -9.01
N GLU A 3 15.54 -0.70 -9.57
CA GLU A 3 14.72 0.45 -9.29
C GLU A 3 13.92 0.26 -8.01
N SER A 4 13.28 1.32 -7.55
CA SER A 4 12.62 1.32 -6.26
C SER A 4 11.26 0.63 -6.30
N ALA A 5 10.83 0.14 -5.16
CA ALA A 5 9.49 -0.38 -4.98
C ALA A 5 8.64 0.66 -4.25
N CYS A 6 7.34 0.61 -4.50
CA CYS A 6 6.37 1.45 -3.82
C CYS A 6 5.44 0.54 -3.02
N VAL A 7 5.19 0.90 -1.77
CA VAL A 7 4.25 0.17 -0.92
C VAL A 7 3.05 1.06 -0.66
N LEU A 8 1.86 0.55 -0.98
CA LEU A 8 0.61 1.23 -0.73
C LEU A 8 -0.02 0.69 0.54
N ARG A 9 -0.63 1.56 1.32
CA ARG A 9 -1.35 1.16 2.52
C ARG A 9 -2.51 2.09 2.75
N ALA A 10 -3.70 1.53 2.90
CA ALA A 10 -4.88 2.28 3.28
C ALA A 10 -5.50 1.57 4.47
N VAL A 11 -5.86 2.33 5.49
CA VAL A 11 -6.38 1.77 6.74
C VAL A 11 -7.57 2.58 7.21
N THR A 12 -8.40 1.93 8.04
CA THR A 12 -9.41 2.63 8.82
C THR A 12 -8.96 2.64 10.27
N SER A 13 -9.14 3.77 10.94
CA SER A 13 -8.72 3.89 12.33
C SER A 13 -9.69 4.79 13.06
N VAL A 14 -10.04 4.42 14.30
CA VAL A 14 -10.94 5.21 15.13
C VAL A 14 -10.15 6.14 16.05
N ASP A 15 -9.05 5.64 16.60
CA ASP A 15 -8.33 6.34 17.67
C ASP A 15 -6.82 6.41 17.42
N GLY A 16 -6.32 5.93 16.31
CA GLY A 16 -4.90 5.91 16.00
C GLY A 16 -4.12 4.80 16.69
N MET A 17 -4.71 4.12 17.66
CA MET A 17 -4.05 3.03 18.37
C MET A 17 -4.24 1.70 17.66
N THR A 18 -5.35 1.54 16.99
CA THR A 18 -5.63 0.35 16.16
C THR A 18 -5.97 0.81 14.76
N ALA A 19 -5.61 -0.01 13.79
CA ALA A 19 -5.93 0.27 12.40
C ALA A 19 -6.10 -1.04 11.65
N GLU A 20 -7.13 -1.10 10.82
CA GLU A 20 -7.40 -2.26 9.99
C GLU A 20 -7.14 -1.92 8.55
N VAL A 21 -6.65 -2.89 7.78
CA VAL A 21 -6.39 -2.68 6.37
C VAL A 21 -7.71 -2.43 5.64
N PHE A 22 -7.70 -1.45 4.73
CA PHE A 22 -8.86 -1.16 3.89
C PHE A 22 -8.81 -2.06 2.66
N THR A 23 -9.94 -2.68 2.32
CA THR A 23 -10.02 -3.55 1.15
C THR A 23 -10.68 -2.79 0.00
N PHE A 24 -10.09 -2.93 -1.18
CA PHE A 24 -10.59 -2.29 -2.40
C PHE A 24 -11.27 -3.33 -3.29
N GLU A 25 -12.06 -2.88 -4.23
CA GLU A 25 -12.66 -3.78 -5.19
C GLU A 25 -11.59 -4.48 -6.03
N THR A 26 -11.96 -5.64 -6.57
CA THR A 26 -11.07 -6.41 -7.44
C THR A 26 -10.67 -5.57 -8.65
N GLY A 27 -9.37 -5.51 -8.91
CA GLY A 27 -8.83 -4.78 -10.05
C GLY A 27 -8.44 -3.34 -9.77
N PHE A 28 -8.97 -2.72 -8.70
CA PHE A 28 -8.61 -1.34 -8.40
C PHE A 28 -7.11 -1.18 -8.14
N LEU A 29 -6.58 -2.03 -7.28
CA LEU A 29 -5.15 -1.96 -6.96
C LEU A 29 -4.28 -2.27 -8.16
N ALA A 30 -4.73 -3.18 -9.03
CA ALA A 30 -3.98 -3.47 -10.25
C ALA A 30 -3.93 -2.26 -11.18
N ARG A 31 -5.03 -1.53 -11.31
CA ARG A 31 -5.06 -0.31 -12.12
C ARG A 31 -4.15 0.77 -11.55
N VAL A 32 -4.19 0.95 -10.22
CA VAL A 32 -3.32 1.92 -9.56
C VAL A 32 -1.86 1.54 -9.73
N ALA A 33 -1.52 0.26 -9.55
CA ALA A 33 -0.15 -0.22 -9.71
C ALA A 33 0.35 0.04 -11.13
N THR A 34 -0.47 -0.25 -12.13
CA THR A 34 -0.10 -0.02 -13.53
C THR A 34 0.20 1.45 -13.77
N ARG A 35 -0.62 2.34 -13.24
CA ARG A 35 -0.39 3.77 -13.42
C ARG A 35 0.87 4.24 -12.72
N ILE A 36 1.11 3.75 -11.49
CA ILE A 36 2.33 4.15 -10.77
C ILE A 36 3.57 3.71 -11.53
N VAL A 37 3.61 2.44 -11.97
CA VAL A 37 4.77 1.92 -12.68
C VAL A 37 5.00 2.66 -14.00
N ASN A 38 3.92 3.04 -14.69
CA ASN A 38 4.04 3.70 -16.00
C ASN A 38 4.35 5.18 -15.89
N GLU A 39 3.91 5.84 -14.83
CA GLU A 39 3.96 7.30 -14.75
C GLU A 39 4.98 7.83 -13.75
N VAL A 40 5.40 7.03 -12.78
CA VAL A 40 6.39 7.46 -11.79
C VAL A 40 7.73 6.85 -12.12
N LYS A 41 8.67 7.71 -12.49
CA LYS A 41 10.00 7.23 -12.89
C LYS A 41 10.72 6.64 -11.69
N GLY A 42 11.34 5.49 -11.89
CA GLY A 42 12.13 4.83 -10.86
C GLY A 42 11.37 3.83 -10.02
N ILE A 43 10.05 3.72 -10.22
CA ILE A 43 9.24 2.74 -9.52
C ILE A 43 8.88 1.63 -10.51
N ASN A 44 9.30 0.41 -10.21
CA ASN A 44 8.98 -0.73 -11.08
C ASN A 44 8.23 -1.85 -10.36
N ARG A 45 7.86 -1.64 -9.10
CA ARG A 45 7.10 -2.62 -8.34
C ARG A 45 6.20 -1.93 -7.33
N VAL A 46 4.94 -2.35 -7.29
CA VAL A 46 3.97 -1.82 -6.33
C VAL A 46 3.41 -2.99 -5.53
N THR A 47 3.41 -2.86 -4.20
CA THR A 47 2.83 -3.85 -3.30
C THR A 47 1.79 -3.16 -2.43
N TYR A 48 0.89 -3.96 -1.86
CA TYR A 48 -0.11 -3.46 -0.92
C TYR A 48 0.08 -4.15 0.42
N ASP A 49 0.28 -3.35 1.47
CA ASP A 49 0.48 -3.88 2.82
C ASP A 49 -0.88 -4.17 3.45
N VAL A 50 -1.11 -5.44 3.77
CA VAL A 50 -2.39 -5.90 4.34
C VAL A 50 -2.33 -6.11 5.84
N THR A 51 -1.26 -5.65 6.49
CA THR A 51 -1.06 -5.86 7.92
C THR A 51 -1.89 -4.85 8.71
N SER A 52 -2.65 -5.34 9.69
CA SER A 52 -3.40 -4.45 10.59
C SER A 52 -2.55 -4.05 11.79
N LYS A 53 -3.00 -3.04 12.51
CA LYS A 53 -2.35 -2.57 13.73
C LYS A 53 -3.29 -2.86 14.90
N PRO A 54 -2.81 -3.55 15.98
CA PRO A 54 -1.62 -4.38 16.02
C PRO A 54 -1.78 -5.66 15.21
N PRO A 55 -0.70 -6.39 14.85
CA PRO A 55 0.67 -6.23 15.36
C PRO A 55 1.55 -5.28 14.55
N GLY A 56 1.09 -4.84 13.39
CA GLY A 56 1.89 -3.92 12.62
C GLY A 56 1.78 -2.48 13.09
N THR A 57 2.42 -1.58 12.38
CA THR A 57 2.30 -0.14 12.59
C THR A 57 1.71 0.48 11.33
N ILE A 58 1.20 1.70 11.44
CA ILE A 58 0.66 2.39 10.28
C ILE A 58 1.79 2.73 9.31
N GLU A 59 2.93 3.10 9.84
CA GLU A 59 4.13 3.36 9.03
C GLU A 59 5.12 2.23 9.19
N TRP A 60 5.99 2.08 8.20
CA TRP A 60 7.02 1.06 8.19
C TRP A 60 8.23 1.56 8.98
N GLU A 61 8.11 1.49 10.28
CA GLU A 61 9.23 1.87 11.14
C GLU A 61 9.37 0.92 12.32
#